data_536e12460703bab466db5d46401fd578
#
_entry.id   536e12460703bab466db5d46401fd578
#
_cell.length_a   1.000
_cell.length_b   1.000
_cell.length_c   1.000
_cell.angle_alpha   90.00
_cell.angle_beta   90.00
_cell.angle_gamma   90.00
#
_symmetry.space_group_name_H-M   'P 1'
#
loop_
_entity.id
_entity.type
_entity.pdbx_description
1 polymer ?
#
loop_
_entity_poly.entity_id
_entity_poly.type
_entity_poly.pdbx_seq_one_letter_code
_entity_poly.pdbx_strand_id
1 'polypeptide(L)'
;MNNGKISQVIGPVVDVTFDGDYLPGIKEALKVNNNGREMVMEVSRHLGNRVVRCILLDAAEGLARGMEVVPTGGYISVPVGENTLGRMFNVLGNTIDGGEEISKDAERWPIHRAAPSFEEQSPVVEIMETGIKVIDLLAPYAKGGKVGLFGGAGVGKTVLIQELITNVAQEHGGYSVFTGVGERTREGNDLWCEMTESGVIQKTALVFGQMNEPPGARMRVAMTGLTMAEYFRDREHQDVLLFVDNIFRYLQAGSEVSALLGRMPSAVGYQPTLANDMGELQERITSTRSGSITSVQAVYVPADDLTDPAPATTFAHLDATTVLSRSIAEQGIYPAVDPLESTSRILEADVVGEEHYQVARKVQELLQRYNELQDIIAILGMDELDEDDKATVYRARKIQKFLSQPFHVAENFTGVPGVYVPVRETVRGFKAIIDGEMDDYPELAFFNVGTIDDVKKKAEAMHAK
;
A
#
# COMPACT_ATOMS: atom_id res chain seq x y z
N MET A 1 33.89 -10.79 19.24
CA MET A 1 33.13 -11.85 18.56
C MET A 1 34.10 -12.54 17.62
N ASN A 2 34.08 -13.86 17.51
CA ASN A 2 34.96 -14.58 16.57
C ASN A 2 34.34 -14.55 15.17
N ASN A 3 35.19 -14.35 14.16
CA ASN A 3 34.75 -14.36 12.77
C ASN A 3 34.42 -15.79 12.33
N GLY A 4 33.46 -15.93 11.43
CA GLY A 4 33.10 -17.17 10.78
C GLY A 4 33.75 -17.29 9.41
N LYS A 5 33.56 -18.44 8.77
CA LYS A 5 34.00 -18.70 7.40
C LYS A 5 32.87 -19.32 6.60
N ILE A 6 32.70 -18.86 5.36
CA ILE A 6 31.76 -19.48 4.41
C ILE A 6 32.13 -20.94 4.22
N SER A 7 31.23 -21.85 4.50
CA SER A 7 31.38 -23.28 4.27
C SER A 7 30.72 -23.75 2.98
N GLN A 8 29.60 -23.09 2.59
CA GLN A 8 28.85 -23.43 1.39
C GLN A 8 28.09 -22.21 0.86
N VAL A 9 27.96 -22.08 -0.45
CA VAL A 9 27.10 -21.10 -1.15
C VAL A 9 26.12 -21.84 -2.04
N ILE A 10 24.83 -21.58 -1.86
CA ILE A 10 23.72 -22.21 -2.62
C ILE A 10 22.80 -21.09 -3.13
N GLY A 11 23.22 -20.40 -4.19
CA GLY A 11 22.53 -19.21 -4.68
C GLY A 11 22.40 -18.13 -3.58
N PRO A 12 21.19 -17.70 -3.21
CA PRO A 12 20.96 -16.68 -2.20
C PRO A 12 21.15 -17.19 -0.76
N VAL A 13 21.47 -18.45 -0.55
CA VAL A 13 21.65 -19.08 0.77
C VAL A 13 23.11 -19.41 1.00
N VAL A 14 23.63 -19.00 2.15
CA VAL A 14 25.04 -19.17 2.51
C VAL A 14 25.14 -19.85 3.88
N ASP A 15 25.94 -20.91 3.96
CA ASP A 15 26.27 -21.55 5.23
C ASP A 15 27.61 -21.02 5.75
N VAL A 16 27.62 -20.64 7.02
CA VAL A 16 28.81 -20.07 7.69
C VAL A 16 29.14 -20.89 8.93
N THR A 17 30.40 -21.30 9.05
CA THR A 17 30.93 -22.04 10.21
C THR A 17 31.67 -21.11 11.15
N PHE A 18 31.44 -21.24 12.45
CA PHE A 18 32.11 -20.50 13.50
C PHE A 18 32.99 -21.41 14.37
N ASP A 19 34.23 -20.99 14.59
CA ASP A 19 35.21 -21.76 15.36
C ASP A 19 35.42 -21.23 16.79
N GLY A 20 34.51 -20.63 17.41
CA GLY A 20 34.64 -20.05 18.76
C GLY A 20 33.39 -20.32 19.62
N ASP A 21 33.35 -19.75 20.80
CA ASP A 21 32.21 -19.89 21.73
C ASP A 21 30.99 -19.07 21.29
N TYR A 22 31.22 -18.07 20.44
CA TYR A 22 30.14 -17.24 19.90
C TYR A 22 29.51 -17.89 18.67
N LEU A 23 28.18 -18.02 18.72
CA LEU A 23 27.36 -18.41 17.57
C LEU A 23 26.31 -17.32 17.34
N PRO A 24 26.25 -16.71 16.14
CA PRO A 24 25.27 -15.67 15.82
C PRO A 24 23.84 -16.13 16.06
N GLY A 25 23.02 -15.23 16.60
CA GLY A 25 21.60 -15.48 16.82
C GLY A 25 20.79 -15.50 15.52
N ILE A 26 19.58 -16.07 15.57
CA ILE A 26 18.66 -16.01 14.43
C ILE A 26 18.26 -14.54 14.18
N LYS A 27 18.18 -14.15 12.90
CA LYS A 27 17.97 -12.78 12.42
C LYS A 27 19.16 -11.83 12.62
N GLU A 28 20.28 -12.31 13.16
CA GLU A 28 21.49 -11.49 13.26
C GLU A 28 22.07 -11.21 11.87
N ALA A 29 22.51 -9.97 11.66
CA ALA A 29 23.19 -9.55 10.45
C ALA A 29 24.67 -9.96 10.49
N LEU A 30 25.15 -10.54 9.41
CA LEU A 30 26.55 -10.89 9.20
C LEU A 30 27.06 -10.13 7.97
N LYS A 31 28.34 -9.78 7.98
CA LYS A 31 29.00 -9.07 6.89
C LYS A 31 30.13 -9.89 6.29
N VAL A 32 30.24 -9.85 4.97
CA VAL A 32 31.33 -10.45 4.21
C VAL A 32 31.89 -9.42 3.24
N ASN A 33 33.21 -9.34 3.15
CA ASN A 33 33.86 -8.48 2.16
C ASN A 33 34.14 -9.29 0.89
N ASN A 34 33.52 -8.92 -0.19
CA ASN A 34 33.72 -9.50 -1.51
C ASN A 34 34.50 -8.51 -2.39
N ASN A 35 35.84 -8.60 -2.38
CA ASN A 35 36.72 -7.75 -3.19
C ASN A 35 36.47 -6.23 -2.99
N GLY A 36 36.27 -5.79 -1.75
CA GLY A 36 36.05 -4.38 -1.42
C GLY A 36 34.58 -3.99 -1.35
N ARG A 37 33.65 -4.86 -1.78
CA ARG A 37 32.22 -4.69 -1.60
C ARG A 37 31.77 -5.38 -0.33
N GLU A 38 31.24 -4.63 0.61
CA GLU A 38 30.61 -5.19 1.81
C GLU A 38 29.22 -5.73 1.44
N MET A 39 29.00 -6.99 1.71
CA MET A 39 27.74 -7.68 1.50
C MET A 39 27.15 -8.09 2.84
N VAL A 40 25.83 -8.05 2.97
CA VAL A 40 25.12 -8.38 4.20
C VAL A 40 24.27 -9.63 4.00
N MET A 41 24.29 -10.50 4.99
CA MET A 41 23.43 -11.67 5.09
C MET A 41 22.78 -11.75 6.47
N GLU A 42 21.65 -12.41 6.54
CA GLU A 42 20.87 -12.59 7.77
C GLU A 42 20.80 -14.05 8.17
N VAL A 43 21.07 -14.36 9.42
CA VAL A 43 20.97 -15.73 9.94
C VAL A 43 19.50 -16.17 9.95
N SER A 44 19.20 -17.24 9.21
CA SER A 44 17.87 -17.83 9.12
C SER A 44 17.68 -19.00 10.10
N ARG A 45 18.69 -19.85 10.26
CA ARG A 45 18.61 -21.01 11.16
C ARG A 45 20.00 -21.54 11.55
N HIS A 46 20.02 -22.28 12.66
CA HIS A 46 21.18 -23.08 13.05
C HIS A 46 21.09 -24.50 12.50
N LEU A 47 22.18 -25.00 11.91
CA LEU A 47 22.23 -26.35 11.34
C LEU A 47 22.84 -27.39 12.29
N GLY A 48 23.36 -26.96 13.44
CA GLY A 48 24.21 -27.76 14.30
C GLY A 48 25.69 -27.64 13.96
N ASN A 49 26.54 -28.25 14.74
CA ASN A 49 28.02 -28.23 14.52
C ASN A 49 28.61 -26.84 14.29
N ARG A 50 28.05 -25.83 14.95
CA ARG A 50 28.43 -24.39 14.82
C ARG A 50 28.29 -23.83 13.41
N VAL A 51 27.37 -24.37 12.63
CA VAL A 51 27.03 -23.86 11.29
C VAL A 51 25.71 -23.13 11.35
N VAL A 52 25.69 -21.92 10.80
CA VAL A 52 24.47 -21.13 10.61
C VAL A 52 24.17 -21.02 9.13
N ARG A 53 22.89 -21.11 8.79
CA ARG A 53 22.40 -20.89 7.43
C ARG A 53 21.82 -19.49 7.33
N CYS A 54 22.31 -18.74 6.34
CA CYS A 54 22.00 -17.35 6.14
C CYS A 54 21.30 -17.10 4.80
N ILE A 55 20.51 -16.06 4.74
CA ILE A 55 19.93 -15.51 3.52
C ILE A 55 20.76 -14.27 3.15
N LEU A 56 21.28 -14.23 1.94
CA LEU A 56 22.04 -13.12 1.42
C LEU A 56 21.08 -12.03 0.91
N LEU A 57 21.37 -10.78 1.25
CA LEU A 57 20.60 -9.63 0.78
C LEU A 57 21.16 -9.04 -0.52
N ASP A 58 22.30 -9.53 -0.96
CA ASP A 58 22.99 -9.14 -2.17
C ASP A 58 23.04 -10.31 -3.17
N ALA A 59 23.49 -10.03 -4.39
CA ALA A 59 23.77 -11.06 -5.36
C ALA A 59 25.01 -11.90 -4.95
N ALA A 60 24.94 -13.23 -5.12
CA ALA A 60 25.95 -14.15 -4.60
C ALA A 60 27.25 -14.22 -5.42
N GLU A 61 27.33 -13.51 -6.54
CA GLU A 61 28.49 -13.55 -7.44
C GLU A 61 29.78 -13.13 -6.73
N GLY A 62 30.80 -13.96 -6.88
CA GLY A 62 32.12 -13.75 -6.28
C GLY A 62 32.29 -14.30 -4.88
N LEU A 63 31.18 -14.74 -4.21
CA LEU A 63 31.31 -15.43 -2.93
C LEU A 63 31.93 -16.82 -3.11
N ALA A 64 32.86 -17.15 -2.24
CA ALA A 64 33.57 -18.42 -2.25
C ALA A 64 33.67 -19.02 -0.85
N ARG A 65 33.81 -20.34 -0.81
CA ARG A 65 34.12 -21.08 0.41
C ARG A 65 35.42 -20.56 1.04
N GLY A 66 35.44 -20.41 2.35
CA GLY A 66 36.61 -19.96 3.11
C GLY A 66 36.69 -18.45 3.31
N MET A 67 35.84 -17.64 2.64
CA MET A 67 35.77 -16.21 2.90
C MET A 67 35.36 -15.94 4.35
N GLU A 68 35.98 -14.92 4.93
CA GLU A 68 35.74 -14.50 6.32
C GLU A 68 34.42 -13.75 6.43
N VAL A 69 33.65 -14.08 7.46
CA VAL A 69 32.35 -13.48 7.78
C VAL A 69 32.41 -12.88 9.18
N VAL A 70 32.02 -11.62 9.28
CA VAL A 70 32.06 -10.86 10.54
C VAL A 70 30.64 -10.72 11.10
N PRO A 71 30.34 -11.25 12.31
CA PRO A 71 29.09 -11.01 12.98
C PRO A 71 28.97 -9.57 13.46
N THR A 72 27.77 -8.99 13.34
CA THR A 72 27.52 -7.60 13.78
C THR A 72 27.04 -7.51 15.22
N GLY A 73 26.60 -8.63 15.80
CA GLY A 73 26.02 -8.67 17.15
C GLY A 73 24.59 -8.13 17.24
N GLY A 74 23.94 -7.84 16.12
CA GLY A 74 22.59 -7.30 16.10
C GLY A 74 21.86 -7.56 14.78
N TYR A 75 20.63 -7.12 14.71
CA TYR A 75 19.80 -7.21 13.51
C TYR A 75 20.22 -6.17 12.46
N ILE A 76 19.77 -6.34 11.22
CA ILE A 76 19.84 -5.30 10.20
C ILE A 76 19.16 -4.04 10.75
N SER A 77 19.89 -2.93 10.76
CA SER A 77 19.40 -1.65 11.24
C SER A 77 19.46 -0.59 10.15
N VAL A 78 18.42 0.22 10.06
CA VAL A 78 18.22 1.21 9.00
C VAL A 78 18.06 2.61 9.60
N PRO A 79 18.43 3.67 8.87
CA PRO A 79 18.26 5.03 9.35
C PRO A 79 16.77 5.35 9.49
N VAL A 80 16.44 6.17 10.48
CA VAL A 80 15.08 6.61 10.78
C VAL A 80 15.08 8.11 11.07
N GLY A 81 13.91 8.75 11.01
CA GLY A 81 13.71 10.14 11.32
C GLY A 81 13.62 11.06 10.10
N GLU A 82 13.56 12.37 10.35
CA GLU A 82 13.34 13.39 9.33
C GLU A 82 14.37 13.37 8.19
N ASN A 83 15.59 12.93 8.48
CA ASN A 83 16.65 12.78 7.47
C ASN A 83 16.37 11.72 6.40
N THR A 84 15.33 10.91 6.58
CA THR A 84 14.86 9.95 5.57
C THR A 84 13.85 10.56 4.60
N LEU A 85 13.23 11.66 4.95
CA LEU A 85 12.25 12.33 4.12
C LEU A 85 12.90 12.96 2.88
N GLY A 86 12.24 12.84 1.75
CA GLY A 86 12.77 13.31 0.46
C GLY A 86 13.81 12.39 -0.16
N ARG A 87 14.10 11.24 0.44
CA ARG A 87 15.20 10.36 0.07
C ARG A 87 14.71 8.98 -0.40
N MET A 88 15.57 8.31 -1.15
CA MET A 88 15.33 6.97 -1.67
C MET A 88 16.39 6.00 -1.14
N PHE A 89 15.94 4.87 -0.61
CA PHE A 89 16.78 3.87 0.06
C PHE A 89 16.63 2.47 -0.52
N ASN A 90 17.67 1.66 -0.35
CA ASN A 90 17.60 0.21 -0.53
C ASN A 90 17.19 -0.49 0.78
N VAL A 91 17.15 -1.82 0.76
CA VAL A 91 16.77 -2.66 1.91
C VAL A 91 17.63 -2.44 3.16
N LEU A 92 18.90 -2.06 3.00
CA LEU A 92 19.84 -1.80 4.09
C LEU A 92 19.78 -0.34 4.59
N GLY A 93 18.92 0.48 4.01
CA GLY A 93 18.83 1.91 4.33
C GLY A 93 19.99 2.74 3.76
N ASN A 94 20.68 2.24 2.73
CA ASN A 94 21.64 3.05 1.98
C ASN A 94 20.91 3.86 0.93
N THR A 95 21.34 5.10 0.70
CA THR A 95 20.74 6.00 -0.29
C THR A 95 21.02 5.51 -1.72
N ILE A 96 20.00 5.58 -2.57
CA ILE A 96 20.08 5.18 -3.99
C ILE A 96 19.62 6.29 -4.94
N ASP A 97 19.38 7.49 -4.43
CA ASP A 97 18.94 8.68 -5.15
C ASP A 97 20.10 9.53 -5.71
N GLY A 98 21.34 9.07 -5.53
CA GLY A 98 22.54 9.81 -5.94
C GLY A 98 22.89 11.02 -5.03
N GLY A 99 22.13 11.24 -3.96
CA GLY A 99 22.41 12.25 -2.95
C GLY A 99 23.47 11.80 -1.94
N GLU A 100 23.75 12.66 -0.98
CA GLU A 100 24.70 12.37 0.11
C GLU A 100 24.20 11.18 0.94
N GLU A 101 25.14 10.35 1.43
CA GLU A 101 24.82 9.27 2.37
C GLU A 101 24.30 9.83 3.69
N ILE A 102 23.38 9.13 4.30
CA ILE A 102 22.92 9.46 5.66
C ILE A 102 24.09 9.29 6.64
N SER A 103 24.25 10.28 7.52
CA SER A 103 25.32 10.25 8.54
C SER A 103 25.35 8.91 9.28
N LYS A 104 26.55 8.41 9.56
CA LYS A 104 26.73 7.20 10.37
C LYS A 104 26.25 7.38 11.82
N ASP A 105 26.20 8.62 12.29
CA ASP A 105 25.73 8.98 13.63
C ASP A 105 24.20 9.17 13.69
N ALA A 106 23.49 9.07 12.54
CA ALA A 106 22.04 9.14 12.51
C ALA A 106 21.42 7.97 13.29
N GLU A 107 20.29 8.23 13.94
CA GLU A 107 19.54 7.20 14.65
C GLU A 107 19.16 6.07 13.69
N ARG A 108 19.36 4.84 14.14
CA ARG A 108 19.05 3.63 13.36
C ARG A 108 18.24 2.67 14.20
N TRP A 109 17.23 2.10 13.61
CA TRP A 109 16.38 1.09 14.24
C TRP A 109 16.49 -0.27 13.54
N PRO A 110 16.42 -1.37 14.31
CA PRO A 110 16.42 -2.70 13.73
C PRO A 110 15.13 -2.95 12.95
N ILE A 111 15.23 -3.64 11.81
CA ILE A 111 14.05 -3.97 10.99
C ILE A 111 13.17 -5.06 11.63
N HIS A 112 13.76 -5.91 12.47
CA HIS A 112 13.04 -6.91 13.26
C HIS A 112 12.64 -6.31 14.61
N ARG A 113 11.38 -5.94 14.72
CA ARG A 113 10.78 -5.37 15.92
C ARG A 113 9.53 -6.13 16.28
N ALA A 114 9.20 -6.18 17.57
CA ALA A 114 7.93 -6.71 18.02
C ALA A 114 6.77 -5.79 17.58
N ALA A 115 5.60 -6.38 17.35
CA ALA A 115 4.38 -5.61 17.21
C ALA A 115 4.07 -4.86 18.52
N PRO A 116 3.36 -3.72 18.47
CA PRO A 116 2.89 -3.04 19.67
C PRO A 116 2.09 -3.96 20.58
N SER A 117 2.33 -3.86 21.89
CA SER A 117 1.59 -4.64 22.88
C SER A 117 0.11 -4.22 22.92
N PHE A 118 -0.75 -5.04 23.52
CA PHE A 118 -2.17 -4.71 23.67
C PHE A 118 -2.40 -3.41 24.45
N GLU A 119 -1.51 -3.07 25.41
CA GLU A 119 -1.59 -1.84 26.17
C GLU A 119 -1.24 -0.59 25.36
N GLU A 120 -0.38 -0.74 24.36
CA GLU A 120 0.04 0.36 23.49
C GLU A 120 -0.96 0.64 22.37
N GLN A 121 -1.77 -0.34 21.98
CA GLN A 121 -2.74 -0.19 20.90
C GLN A 121 -3.88 0.75 21.32
N SER A 122 -4.36 1.53 20.35
CA SER A 122 -5.55 2.37 20.52
C SER A 122 -6.80 1.55 20.23
N PRO A 123 -7.78 1.50 21.15
CA PRO A 123 -9.04 0.84 20.89
C PRO A 123 -10.02 1.69 20.05
N VAL A 124 -9.68 2.95 19.78
CA VAL A 124 -10.57 3.87 19.07
C VAL A 124 -10.44 3.64 17.58
N VAL A 125 -11.59 3.43 16.94
CA VAL A 125 -11.69 3.31 15.48
C VAL A 125 -12.09 4.68 14.94
N GLU A 126 -11.20 5.29 14.16
CA GLU A 126 -11.43 6.57 13.50
C GLU A 126 -11.29 6.43 11.98
N ILE A 127 -12.05 7.21 11.24
CA ILE A 127 -11.91 7.30 9.78
C ILE A 127 -10.65 8.09 9.46
N MET A 128 -9.84 7.55 8.55
CA MET A 128 -8.81 8.31 7.86
C MET A 128 -9.44 8.96 6.62
N GLU A 129 -9.73 10.24 6.70
CA GLU A 129 -10.32 11.00 5.61
C GLU A 129 -9.33 11.14 4.46
N THR A 130 -9.67 10.59 3.30
CA THR A 130 -8.79 10.60 2.12
C THR A 130 -9.02 11.79 1.20
N GLY A 131 -10.18 12.43 1.31
CA GLY A 131 -10.61 13.50 0.40
C GLY A 131 -11.05 13.00 -0.97
N ILE A 132 -11.17 11.69 -1.15
CA ILE A 132 -11.60 11.03 -2.37
C ILE A 132 -13.01 10.47 -2.17
N LYS A 133 -13.99 11.05 -2.85
CA LYS A 133 -15.42 10.79 -2.63
C LYS A 133 -15.79 9.32 -2.62
N VAL A 134 -15.36 8.56 -3.62
CA VAL A 134 -15.72 7.15 -3.75
C VAL A 134 -15.17 6.30 -2.61
N ILE A 135 -13.97 6.59 -2.15
CA ILE A 135 -13.33 5.88 -1.04
C ILE A 135 -14.02 6.26 0.27
N ASP A 136 -14.08 7.55 0.57
CA ASP A 136 -14.60 8.03 1.84
C ASP A 136 -16.09 7.69 2.05
N LEU A 137 -16.88 7.60 0.97
CA LEU A 137 -18.29 7.23 1.07
C LEU A 137 -18.50 5.72 1.22
N LEU A 138 -17.89 4.91 0.33
CA LEU A 138 -18.28 3.50 0.13
C LEU A 138 -17.28 2.49 0.70
N ALA A 139 -16.02 2.85 0.80
CA ALA A 139 -14.95 2.01 1.33
C ALA A 139 -13.99 2.81 2.22
N PRO A 140 -14.49 3.49 3.28
CA PRO A 140 -13.69 4.38 4.11
C PRO A 140 -12.52 3.63 4.77
N TYR A 141 -11.38 4.31 4.88
CA TYR A 141 -10.19 3.76 5.52
C TYR A 141 -10.20 4.04 7.01
N ALA A 142 -9.82 3.02 7.81
CA ALA A 142 -9.60 3.21 9.23
C ALA A 142 -8.18 3.71 9.48
N LYS A 143 -8.00 4.65 10.42
CA LYS A 143 -6.68 4.97 10.96
C LYS A 143 -6.06 3.72 11.59
N GLY A 144 -4.82 3.43 11.23
CA GLY A 144 -4.14 2.20 11.64
C GLY A 144 -4.66 0.94 10.97
N GLY A 145 -5.55 1.07 10.00
CA GLY A 145 -6.10 -0.02 9.21
C GLY A 145 -5.20 -0.45 8.05
N LYS A 146 -5.51 -1.61 7.51
CA LYS A 146 -4.82 -2.22 6.39
C LYS A 146 -5.75 -2.28 5.20
N VAL A 147 -5.38 -1.60 4.13
CA VAL A 147 -6.18 -1.49 2.91
C VAL A 147 -5.52 -2.27 1.79
N GLY A 148 -6.27 -3.17 1.18
CA GLY A 148 -5.84 -3.84 -0.05
C GLY A 148 -6.25 -3.04 -1.28
N LEU A 149 -5.30 -2.74 -2.15
CA LEU A 149 -5.54 -2.07 -3.44
C LEU A 149 -5.40 -3.08 -4.56
N PHE A 150 -6.52 -3.35 -5.23
CA PHE A 150 -6.61 -4.30 -6.34
C PHE A 150 -6.81 -3.56 -7.63
N GLY A 151 -6.20 -4.06 -8.70
CA GLY A 151 -6.41 -3.52 -10.04
C GLY A 151 -5.35 -3.99 -11.02
N GLY A 152 -5.75 -4.15 -12.27
CA GLY A 152 -4.87 -4.49 -13.37
C GLY A 152 -3.94 -3.33 -13.77
N ALA A 153 -3.13 -3.55 -14.78
CA ALA A 153 -2.29 -2.48 -15.33
C ALA A 153 -3.15 -1.39 -16.02
N GLY A 154 -2.75 -0.12 -15.85
CA GLY A 154 -3.35 1.00 -16.57
C GLY A 154 -4.69 1.51 -16.02
N VAL A 155 -5.10 1.09 -14.83
CA VAL A 155 -6.37 1.57 -14.20
C VAL A 155 -6.18 2.76 -13.26
N GLY A 156 -4.97 3.34 -13.20
CA GLY A 156 -4.69 4.52 -12.37
C GLY A 156 -4.23 4.23 -10.94
N LYS A 157 -3.70 3.02 -10.64
CA LYS A 157 -3.20 2.65 -9.32
C LYS A 157 -2.16 3.64 -8.79
N THR A 158 -1.13 3.94 -9.57
CA THR A 158 -0.05 4.86 -9.19
C THR A 158 -0.58 6.27 -8.94
N VAL A 159 -1.46 6.75 -9.80
CA VAL A 159 -2.09 8.08 -9.67
C VAL A 159 -2.92 8.18 -8.39
N LEU A 160 -3.65 7.12 -8.04
CA LEU A 160 -4.41 7.06 -6.78
C LEU A 160 -3.48 7.08 -5.56
N ILE A 161 -2.38 6.33 -5.58
CA ILE A 161 -1.37 6.32 -4.51
C ILE A 161 -0.78 7.72 -4.32
N GLN A 162 -0.40 8.37 -5.40
CA GLN A 162 0.17 9.72 -5.36
C GLN A 162 -0.83 10.75 -4.82
N GLU A 163 -2.10 10.66 -5.20
CA GLU A 163 -3.15 11.54 -4.69
C GLU A 163 -3.37 11.33 -3.18
N LEU A 164 -3.37 10.09 -2.70
CA LEU A 164 -3.46 9.79 -1.28
C LEU A 164 -2.27 10.40 -0.50
N ILE A 165 -1.05 10.26 -1.02
CA ILE A 165 0.15 10.87 -0.42
C ILE A 165 0.01 12.40 -0.40
N THR A 166 -0.43 12.98 -1.50
CA THR A 166 -0.62 14.44 -1.63
C THR A 166 -1.64 14.95 -0.62
N ASN A 167 -2.79 14.30 -0.52
CA ASN A 167 -3.85 14.69 0.39
C ASN A 167 -3.44 14.55 1.85
N VAL A 168 -2.75 13.47 2.23
CA VAL A 168 -2.22 13.31 3.59
C VAL A 168 -1.17 14.38 3.91
N ALA A 169 -0.29 14.69 2.99
CA ALA A 169 0.76 15.69 3.20
C ALA A 169 0.20 17.13 3.32
N GLN A 170 -0.79 17.48 2.51
CA GLN A 170 -1.35 18.83 2.45
C GLN A 170 -2.40 19.09 3.52
N GLU A 171 -3.33 18.16 3.72
CA GLU A 171 -4.49 18.38 4.59
C GLU A 171 -4.25 17.89 6.02
N HIS A 172 -3.51 16.80 6.20
CA HIS A 172 -3.24 16.23 7.52
C HIS A 172 -1.83 16.53 8.06
N GLY A 173 -0.94 17.09 7.22
CA GLY A 173 0.44 17.38 7.60
C GLY A 173 1.28 16.15 7.91
N GLY A 174 0.76 14.94 7.64
CA GLY A 174 1.37 13.67 7.93
C GLY A 174 2.51 13.29 6.98
N TYR A 175 3.25 12.26 7.39
CA TYR A 175 4.33 11.67 6.59
C TYR A 175 3.87 10.40 5.90
N SER A 176 4.51 10.07 4.78
CA SER A 176 4.28 8.84 4.05
C SER A 176 5.58 8.08 3.86
N VAL A 177 5.48 6.76 3.84
CA VAL A 177 6.58 5.87 3.46
C VAL A 177 6.09 4.97 2.33
N PHE A 178 6.80 4.96 1.22
CA PHE A 178 6.50 4.08 0.10
C PHE A 178 7.53 2.96 0.02
N THR A 179 7.07 1.72 -0.03
CA THR A 179 7.93 0.54 -0.18
C THR A 179 7.62 -0.16 -1.50
N GLY A 180 8.59 -0.13 -2.43
CA GLY A 180 8.54 -0.88 -3.67
C GLY A 180 9.12 -2.28 -3.49
N VAL A 181 8.30 -3.31 -3.57
CA VAL A 181 8.69 -4.70 -3.34
C VAL A 181 8.57 -5.50 -4.63
N GLY A 182 9.69 -5.81 -5.25
CA GLY A 182 9.74 -6.63 -6.46
C GLY A 182 9.10 -5.98 -7.69
N GLU A 183 8.97 -4.66 -7.71
CA GLU A 183 8.44 -3.90 -8.84
C GLU A 183 9.56 -3.48 -9.81
N ARG A 184 9.18 -2.94 -10.95
CA ARG A 184 10.12 -2.51 -11.99
C ARG A 184 10.86 -1.25 -11.56
N THR A 185 12.17 -1.22 -11.77
CA THR A 185 13.02 -0.06 -11.46
C THR A 185 12.52 1.22 -12.16
N ARG A 186 12.01 1.10 -13.38
CA ARG A 186 11.45 2.23 -14.13
C ARG A 186 10.27 2.85 -13.41
N GLU A 187 9.32 2.04 -12.93
CA GLU A 187 8.11 2.51 -12.23
C GLU A 187 8.48 3.24 -10.93
N GLY A 188 9.49 2.74 -10.20
CA GLY A 188 10.01 3.41 -9.02
C GLY A 188 10.68 4.74 -9.32
N ASN A 189 11.41 4.84 -10.43
CA ASN A 189 12.02 6.08 -10.88
C ASN A 189 10.98 7.10 -11.36
N ASP A 190 10.00 6.67 -12.13
CA ASP A 190 8.89 7.51 -12.60
C ASP A 190 8.14 8.11 -11.39
N LEU A 191 7.82 7.28 -10.37
CA LEU A 191 7.20 7.72 -9.13
C LEU A 191 8.04 8.77 -8.40
N TRP A 192 9.34 8.56 -8.29
CA TRP A 192 10.25 9.50 -7.62
C TRP A 192 10.32 10.84 -8.36
N CYS A 193 10.40 10.83 -9.70
CA CYS A 193 10.38 12.04 -10.51
C CYS A 193 9.08 12.82 -10.34
N GLU A 194 7.94 12.16 -10.46
CA GLU A 194 6.62 12.77 -10.34
C GLU A 194 6.39 13.37 -8.95
N MET A 195 6.80 12.66 -7.88
CA MET A 195 6.73 13.17 -6.51
C MET A 195 7.68 14.34 -6.25
N THR A 196 8.81 14.38 -6.94
CA THR A 196 9.77 15.48 -6.86
C THR A 196 9.21 16.72 -7.55
N GLU A 197 8.62 16.56 -8.73
CA GLU A 197 7.99 17.66 -9.49
C GLU A 197 6.78 18.25 -8.74
N SER A 198 5.98 17.42 -8.10
CA SER A 198 4.83 17.86 -7.28
C SER A 198 5.23 18.43 -5.91
N GLY A 199 6.49 18.25 -5.49
CA GLY A 199 6.99 18.68 -4.18
C GLY A 199 6.55 17.81 -3.00
N VAL A 200 5.75 16.79 -3.21
CA VAL A 200 5.23 15.89 -2.18
C VAL A 200 6.33 15.00 -1.59
N ILE A 201 7.41 14.78 -2.33
CA ILE A 201 8.57 14.01 -1.89
C ILE A 201 9.16 14.51 -0.55
N GLN A 202 9.05 15.80 -0.25
CA GLN A 202 9.56 16.40 0.99
C GLN A 202 8.98 15.78 2.28
N LYS A 203 7.81 15.15 2.18
CA LYS A 203 7.13 14.47 3.29
C LYS A 203 7.07 12.96 3.14
N THR A 204 7.88 12.41 2.23
CA THR A 204 7.84 10.99 1.89
C THR A 204 9.23 10.39 1.91
N ALA A 205 9.37 9.21 2.51
CA ALA A 205 10.54 8.34 2.37
C ALA A 205 10.22 7.21 1.39
N LEU A 206 11.15 6.93 0.46
CA LEU A 206 11.01 5.85 -0.52
C LEU A 206 12.00 4.74 -0.22
N VAL A 207 11.55 3.50 -0.23
CA VAL A 207 12.40 2.31 -0.01
C VAL A 207 12.11 1.29 -1.10
N PHE A 208 13.14 0.86 -1.82
CA PHE A 208 12.99 -0.06 -2.94
C PHE A 208 13.82 -1.32 -2.79
N GLY A 209 13.18 -2.47 -3.03
CA GLY A 209 13.78 -3.76 -3.31
C GLY A 209 13.20 -4.26 -4.63
N GLN A 210 13.87 -3.92 -5.74
CA GLN A 210 13.32 -4.05 -7.08
C GLN A 210 13.30 -5.49 -7.58
N MET A 211 12.66 -5.70 -8.73
CA MET A 211 12.48 -7.00 -9.37
C MET A 211 13.80 -7.72 -9.68
N ASN A 212 14.86 -6.98 -9.97
CA ASN A 212 16.19 -7.50 -10.26
C ASN A 212 17.03 -7.81 -9.01
N GLU A 213 16.56 -7.42 -7.83
CA GLU A 213 17.28 -7.70 -6.58
C GLU A 213 17.04 -9.13 -6.08
N PRO A 214 17.98 -9.71 -5.31
CA PRO A 214 17.86 -11.06 -4.80
C PRO A 214 16.66 -11.20 -3.84
N PRO A 215 16.16 -12.43 -3.64
CA PRO A 215 15.00 -12.68 -2.80
C PRO A 215 15.18 -12.20 -1.35
N GLY A 216 16.40 -12.24 -0.81
CA GLY A 216 16.70 -11.72 0.53
C GLY A 216 16.36 -10.23 0.68
N ALA A 217 16.73 -9.39 -0.30
CA ALA A 217 16.40 -7.99 -0.33
C ALA A 217 14.89 -7.77 -0.43
N ARG A 218 14.22 -8.46 -1.35
CA ARG A 218 12.77 -8.35 -1.54
C ARG A 218 11.95 -8.83 -0.33
N MET A 219 12.46 -9.78 0.43
CA MET A 219 11.84 -10.25 1.68
C MET A 219 11.92 -9.24 2.84
N ARG A 220 12.86 -8.31 2.80
CA ARG A 220 13.13 -7.41 3.94
C ARG A 220 12.81 -5.96 3.68
N VAL A 221 12.69 -5.55 2.42
CA VAL A 221 12.45 -4.13 2.06
C VAL A 221 11.16 -3.56 2.66
N ALA A 222 10.07 -4.35 2.72
CA ALA A 222 8.83 -3.92 3.36
C ALA A 222 9.03 -3.66 4.87
N MET A 223 9.85 -4.47 5.53
CA MET A 223 10.20 -4.28 6.94
C MET A 223 11.06 -3.02 7.15
N THR A 224 11.94 -2.71 6.21
CA THR A 224 12.73 -1.48 6.23
C THR A 224 11.83 -0.24 6.20
N GLY A 225 10.91 -0.17 5.24
CA GLY A 225 9.97 0.94 5.16
C GLY A 225 9.03 1.02 6.37
N LEU A 226 8.52 -0.11 6.84
CA LEU A 226 7.70 -0.16 8.04
C LEU A 226 8.46 0.36 9.26
N THR A 227 9.74 0.04 9.41
CA THR A 227 10.57 0.54 10.52
C THR A 227 10.74 2.07 10.46
N MET A 228 10.89 2.64 9.27
CA MET A 228 10.90 4.10 9.10
C MET A 228 9.54 4.73 9.48
N ALA A 229 8.44 4.09 9.08
CA ALA A 229 7.09 4.54 9.45
C ALA A 229 6.84 4.45 10.96
N GLU A 230 7.31 3.39 11.62
CA GLU A 230 7.20 3.22 13.07
C GLU A 230 7.89 4.33 13.85
N TYR A 231 9.03 4.83 13.36
CA TYR A 231 9.69 5.96 14.02
C TYR A 231 8.79 7.21 14.08
N PHE A 232 8.18 7.56 12.96
CA PHE A 232 7.28 8.71 12.90
C PHE A 232 6.03 8.50 13.77
N ARG A 233 5.47 7.29 13.82
CA ARG A 233 4.36 6.96 14.72
C ARG A 233 4.75 7.05 16.20
N ASP A 234 5.86 6.39 16.58
CA ASP A 234 6.19 6.14 17.97
C ASP A 234 6.96 7.30 18.63
N ARG A 235 7.79 8.04 17.87
CA ARG A 235 8.63 9.14 18.36
C ARG A 235 8.09 10.51 18.03
N GLU A 236 7.53 10.68 16.84
CA GLU A 236 7.04 11.97 16.40
C GLU A 236 5.51 12.10 16.52
N HIS A 237 4.85 11.05 17.00
CA HIS A 237 3.41 11.02 17.26
C HIS A 237 2.57 11.39 16.03
N GLN A 238 2.99 10.90 14.86
CA GLN A 238 2.35 11.18 13.59
C GLN A 238 1.39 10.08 13.17
N ASP A 239 0.41 10.47 12.36
CA ASP A 239 -0.37 9.55 11.55
C ASP A 239 0.37 9.34 10.23
N VAL A 240 0.87 8.14 10.01
CA VAL A 240 1.73 7.79 8.88
C VAL A 240 0.98 6.95 7.88
N LEU A 241 1.15 7.25 6.61
CA LEU A 241 0.66 6.43 5.51
C LEU A 241 1.78 5.55 4.96
N LEU A 242 1.60 4.24 5.01
CA LEU A 242 2.56 3.26 4.51
C LEU A 242 2.03 2.59 3.25
N PHE A 243 2.75 2.74 2.15
CA PHE A 243 2.45 2.02 0.91
C PHE A 243 3.37 0.82 0.75
N VAL A 244 2.79 -0.31 0.34
CA VAL A 244 3.53 -1.53 -0.01
C VAL A 244 3.12 -1.97 -1.41
N ASP A 245 3.99 -1.81 -2.38
CA ASP A 245 3.76 -2.24 -3.75
C ASP A 245 4.88 -3.17 -4.21
N ASN A 246 4.71 -4.46 -4.17
CA ASN A 246 3.51 -5.25 -4.05
C ASN A 246 3.64 -6.25 -2.88
N ILE A 247 2.63 -6.38 -2.05
CA ILE A 247 2.68 -7.30 -0.89
C ILE A 247 2.80 -8.77 -1.30
N PHE A 248 2.26 -9.15 -2.45
CA PHE A 248 2.43 -10.50 -3.00
C PHE A 248 3.91 -10.84 -3.24
N ARG A 249 4.70 -9.88 -3.73
CA ARG A 249 6.14 -10.07 -4.00
C ARG A 249 6.94 -10.30 -2.73
N TYR A 250 6.53 -9.71 -1.62
CA TYR A 250 7.10 -9.98 -0.30
C TYR A 250 6.99 -11.47 0.06
N LEU A 251 5.79 -12.05 -0.08
CA LEU A 251 5.57 -13.47 0.17
C LEU A 251 6.27 -14.38 -0.85
N GLN A 252 6.23 -14.00 -2.12
CA GLN A 252 6.88 -14.74 -3.20
C GLN A 252 8.39 -14.86 -2.97
N ALA A 253 9.06 -13.80 -2.55
CA ALA A 253 10.49 -13.82 -2.23
C ALA A 253 10.81 -14.85 -1.14
N GLY A 254 9.95 -14.98 -0.13
CA GLY A 254 10.05 -16.02 0.90
C GLY A 254 9.93 -17.43 0.32
N SER A 255 9.07 -17.66 -0.66
CA SER A 255 8.92 -18.97 -1.30
C SER A 255 10.14 -19.36 -2.13
N GLU A 256 10.80 -18.40 -2.77
CA GLU A 256 11.99 -18.63 -3.60
C GLU A 256 13.17 -19.21 -2.80
N VAL A 257 13.30 -18.87 -1.52
CA VAL A 257 14.41 -19.37 -0.66
C VAL A 257 13.99 -20.52 0.24
N SER A 258 12.71 -20.80 0.38
CA SER A 258 12.19 -21.75 1.38
C SER A 258 12.79 -23.16 1.27
N ALA A 259 12.83 -23.71 0.07
CA ALA A 259 13.43 -25.04 -0.18
C ALA A 259 14.92 -25.05 0.12
N LEU A 260 15.65 -24.01 -0.24
CA LEU A 260 17.10 -23.87 0.03
C LEU A 260 17.39 -23.76 1.53
N LEU A 261 16.44 -23.23 2.31
CA LEU A 261 16.52 -23.21 3.77
C LEU A 261 16.21 -24.57 4.41
N GLY A 262 15.87 -25.58 3.60
CA GLY A 262 15.52 -26.91 4.08
C GLY A 262 14.13 -27.02 4.67
N ARG A 263 13.20 -26.21 4.21
CA ARG A 263 11.76 -26.27 4.56
C ARG A 263 11.01 -27.08 3.53
N MET A 264 10.11 -27.96 3.97
CA MET A 264 9.22 -28.65 3.05
C MET A 264 8.19 -27.67 2.50
N PRO A 265 7.93 -27.65 1.16
CA PRO A 265 6.91 -26.77 0.59
C PRO A 265 5.51 -27.12 1.10
N SER A 266 4.70 -26.12 1.29
CA SER A 266 3.27 -26.23 1.57
C SER A 266 2.43 -26.22 0.27
N ALA A 267 1.15 -25.95 0.36
CA ALA A 267 0.25 -25.90 -0.80
C ALA A 267 0.79 -24.94 -1.87
N VAL A 268 0.68 -25.33 -3.13
CA VAL A 268 1.11 -24.56 -4.33
C VAL A 268 2.61 -24.20 -4.32
N GLY A 269 3.41 -24.85 -3.47
CA GLY A 269 4.86 -24.60 -3.40
C GLY A 269 5.28 -23.44 -2.49
N TYR A 270 4.36 -22.82 -1.76
CA TYR A 270 4.68 -21.77 -0.80
C TYR A 270 5.43 -22.29 0.42
N GLN A 271 6.09 -21.38 1.13
CA GLN A 271 6.73 -21.67 2.42
C GLN A 271 5.71 -22.10 3.47
N PRO A 272 6.04 -23.04 4.37
CA PRO A 272 5.17 -23.43 5.46
C PRO A 272 4.95 -22.31 6.50
N THR A 273 5.79 -21.29 6.48
CA THR A 273 5.73 -20.12 7.36
C THR A 273 4.94 -18.95 6.76
N LEU A 274 4.21 -19.15 5.67
CA LEU A 274 3.53 -18.09 4.91
C LEU A 274 2.69 -17.16 5.81
N ALA A 275 1.84 -17.75 6.65
CA ALA A 275 0.98 -17.00 7.55
C ALA A 275 1.79 -16.25 8.63
N ASN A 276 2.86 -16.87 9.14
CA ASN A 276 3.71 -16.23 10.15
C ASN A 276 4.51 -15.06 9.54
N ASP A 277 5.07 -15.26 8.34
CA ASP A 277 5.83 -14.22 7.64
C ASP A 277 4.93 -12.99 7.36
N MET A 278 3.68 -13.22 6.95
CA MET A 278 2.70 -12.15 6.78
C MET A 278 2.33 -11.51 8.11
N GLY A 279 2.08 -12.30 9.15
CA GLY A 279 1.72 -11.82 10.49
C GLY A 279 2.81 -10.94 11.11
N GLU A 280 4.09 -11.32 10.99
CA GLU A 280 5.22 -10.51 11.49
C GLU A 280 5.25 -9.09 10.90
N LEU A 281 4.82 -8.92 9.66
CA LEU A 281 4.71 -7.61 9.02
C LEU A 281 3.41 -6.90 9.41
N GLN A 282 2.28 -7.56 9.25
CA GLN A 282 0.96 -6.95 9.34
C GLN A 282 0.59 -6.51 10.77
N GLU A 283 0.99 -7.26 11.80
CA GLU A 283 0.66 -6.94 13.20
C GLU A 283 1.39 -5.69 13.72
N ARG A 284 2.46 -5.26 13.07
CA ARG A 284 3.16 -4.01 13.37
C ARG A 284 2.44 -2.78 12.83
N ILE A 285 1.57 -2.97 11.84
CA ILE A 285 0.77 -1.93 11.18
C ILE A 285 -0.51 -1.74 11.97
N THR A 286 -0.54 -0.74 12.83
CA THR A 286 -1.68 -0.49 13.72
C THR A 286 -1.65 0.92 14.29
N SER A 287 -2.77 1.35 14.88
CA SER A 287 -2.85 2.55 15.72
C SER A 287 -2.35 2.26 17.12
N THR A 288 -1.52 3.16 17.63
CA THR A 288 -1.09 3.18 19.02
C THR A 288 -1.60 4.45 19.70
N ARG A 289 -1.37 4.57 21.02
CA ARG A 289 -1.69 5.82 21.74
C ARG A 289 -0.82 6.99 21.28
N SER A 290 0.29 6.72 20.61
CA SER A 290 1.24 7.75 20.14
C SER A 290 0.90 8.28 18.76
N GLY A 291 0.36 7.44 17.88
CA GLY A 291 0.05 7.77 16.49
C GLY A 291 -0.45 6.53 15.74
N SER A 292 -0.57 6.60 14.43
CA SER A 292 -1.05 5.50 13.62
C SER A 292 -0.18 5.22 12.40
N ILE A 293 -0.19 3.97 11.95
CA ILE A 293 0.27 3.59 10.60
C ILE A 293 -0.92 3.00 9.88
N THR A 294 -1.40 3.68 8.86
CA THR A 294 -2.39 3.17 7.93
C THR A 294 -1.67 2.67 6.69
N SER A 295 -1.92 1.43 6.28
CA SER A 295 -1.27 0.87 5.10
C SER A 295 -2.21 0.73 3.91
N VAL A 296 -1.68 1.08 2.74
CA VAL A 296 -2.28 0.77 1.44
C VAL A 296 -1.35 -0.20 0.72
N GLN A 297 -1.82 -1.42 0.54
CA GLN A 297 -1.03 -2.53 0.04
C GLN A 297 -1.57 -2.96 -1.33
N ALA A 298 -0.77 -2.78 -2.37
CA ALA A 298 -1.11 -3.33 -3.67
C ALA A 298 -1.02 -4.85 -3.61
N VAL A 299 -2.08 -5.52 -4.03
CA VAL A 299 -2.18 -6.97 -4.03
C VAL A 299 -2.29 -7.47 -5.46
N TYR A 300 -1.31 -8.27 -5.87
CA TYR A 300 -1.38 -9.03 -7.10
C TYR A 300 -2.05 -10.39 -6.83
N VAL A 301 -3.00 -10.75 -7.65
CA VAL A 301 -3.71 -12.03 -7.56
C VAL A 301 -3.30 -12.88 -8.76
N PRO A 302 -2.49 -13.94 -8.56
CA PRO A 302 -2.06 -14.81 -9.66
C PRO A 302 -3.25 -15.44 -10.36
N ALA A 303 -3.31 -15.33 -11.69
CA ALA A 303 -4.38 -15.89 -12.53
C ALA A 303 -5.82 -15.50 -12.09
N ASP A 304 -5.96 -14.37 -11.40
CA ASP A 304 -7.23 -13.91 -10.79
C ASP A 304 -7.84 -14.93 -9.81
N ASP A 305 -7.02 -15.84 -9.26
CA ASP A 305 -7.45 -16.86 -8.31
C ASP A 305 -7.33 -16.36 -6.86
N LEU A 306 -8.43 -15.91 -6.29
CA LEU A 306 -8.53 -15.45 -4.91
C LEU A 306 -8.32 -16.58 -3.87
N THR A 307 -8.32 -17.83 -4.30
CA THR A 307 -8.09 -19.01 -3.43
C THR A 307 -6.61 -19.37 -3.32
N ASP A 308 -5.74 -18.74 -4.10
CA ASP A 308 -4.29 -18.88 -3.95
C ASP A 308 -3.88 -18.51 -2.52
N PRO A 309 -3.00 -19.32 -1.86
CA PRO A 309 -2.64 -19.11 -0.45
C PRO A 309 -2.07 -17.74 -0.12
N ALA A 310 -1.36 -17.08 -1.03
CA ALA A 310 -0.75 -15.78 -0.75
C ALA A 310 -1.80 -14.64 -0.72
N PRO A 311 -2.65 -14.44 -1.73
CA PRO A 311 -3.78 -13.52 -1.62
C PRO A 311 -4.71 -13.86 -0.44
N ALA A 312 -5.09 -15.12 -0.27
CA ALA A 312 -6.00 -15.54 0.80
C ALA A 312 -5.46 -15.17 2.19
N THR A 313 -4.16 -15.39 2.43
CA THR A 313 -3.51 -14.99 3.68
C THR A 313 -3.49 -13.46 3.84
N THR A 314 -3.24 -12.73 2.76
CA THR A 314 -3.26 -11.26 2.77
C THR A 314 -4.65 -10.73 3.12
N PHE A 315 -5.70 -11.25 2.48
CA PHE A 315 -7.09 -10.83 2.72
C PHE A 315 -7.51 -10.97 4.19
N ALA A 316 -7.01 -11.98 4.89
CA ALA A 316 -7.34 -12.18 6.30
C ALA A 316 -6.91 -11.02 7.20
N HIS A 317 -5.92 -10.24 6.78
CA HIS A 317 -5.40 -9.08 7.52
C HIS A 317 -6.04 -7.74 7.10
N LEU A 318 -6.75 -7.68 5.97
CA LEU A 318 -7.27 -6.42 5.45
C LEU A 318 -8.53 -5.96 6.16
N ASP A 319 -8.60 -4.65 6.42
CA ASP A 319 -9.77 -3.96 6.98
C ASP A 319 -10.66 -3.36 5.90
N ALA A 320 -10.08 -2.99 4.77
CA ALA A 320 -10.78 -2.46 3.61
C ALA A 320 -10.15 -2.96 2.31
N THR A 321 -10.95 -3.01 1.25
CA THR A 321 -10.50 -3.30 -0.10
C THR A 321 -10.94 -2.21 -1.06
N THR A 322 -10.01 -1.70 -1.86
CA THR A 322 -10.28 -0.78 -2.96
C THR A 322 -9.98 -1.48 -4.27
N VAL A 323 -11.01 -1.69 -5.08
CA VAL A 323 -10.91 -2.38 -6.36
C VAL A 323 -10.95 -1.36 -7.49
N LEU A 324 -9.88 -1.32 -8.31
CA LEU A 324 -9.83 -0.50 -9.52
C LEU A 324 -10.30 -1.32 -10.72
N SER A 325 -11.31 -0.83 -11.40
CA SER A 325 -11.99 -1.52 -12.51
C SER A 325 -11.58 -0.94 -13.87
N ARG A 326 -11.21 -1.82 -14.78
CA ARG A 326 -10.91 -1.43 -16.17
C ARG A 326 -12.15 -0.93 -16.90
N SER A 327 -13.31 -1.54 -16.65
CA SER A 327 -14.56 -1.12 -17.27
C SER A 327 -14.98 0.30 -16.90
N ILE A 328 -14.67 0.72 -15.67
CA ILE A 328 -14.92 2.09 -15.19
C ILE A 328 -13.88 3.06 -15.81
N ALA A 329 -12.62 2.65 -15.89
CA ALA A 329 -11.58 3.43 -16.56
C ALA A 329 -11.87 3.66 -18.05
N GLU A 330 -12.38 2.67 -18.74
CA GLU A 330 -12.81 2.77 -20.16
C GLU A 330 -13.98 3.74 -20.38
N GLN A 331 -14.79 3.99 -19.35
CA GLN A 331 -15.83 5.01 -19.36
C GLN A 331 -15.29 6.42 -19.08
N GLY A 332 -13.98 6.55 -18.84
CA GLY A 332 -13.33 7.82 -18.49
C GLY A 332 -13.63 8.30 -17.07
N ILE A 333 -14.14 7.44 -16.19
CA ILE A 333 -14.43 7.78 -14.79
C ILE A 333 -13.18 7.52 -13.97
N TYR A 334 -12.62 8.56 -13.37
CA TYR A 334 -11.45 8.50 -12.50
C TYR A 334 -11.71 9.23 -11.17
N PRO A 335 -11.27 8.64 -10.02
CA PRO A 335 -10.59 7.35 -9.91
C PRO A 335 -11.49 6.19 -10.33
N ALA A 336 -10.91 5.20 -11.00
CA ALA A 336 -11.64 4.06 -11.54
C ALA A 336 -11.97 3.00 -10.45
N VAL A 337 -12.35 3.46 -9.27
CA VAL A 337 -12.73 2.62 -8.13
C VAL A 337 -14.09 2.01 -8.37
N ASP A 338 -14.18 0.69 -8.26
CA ASP A 338 -15.46 0.00 -8.36
C ASP A 338 -16.26 0.20 -7.07
N PRO A 339 -17.42 0.86 -7.12
CA PRO A 339 -18.21 1.21 -5.94
C PRO A 339 -18.95 0.02 -5.31
N LEU A 340 -19.09 -1.09 -6.03
CA LEU A 340 -19.79 -2.30 -5.57
C LEU A 340 -18.83 -3.39 -5.10
N GLU A 341 -17.65 -3.49 -5.73
CA GLU A 341 -16.63 -4.46 -5.36
C GLU A 341 -15.72 -3.98 -4.22
N SER A 342 -15.64 -2.66 -4.01
CA SER A 342 -14.85 -2.08 -2.92
C SER A 342 -15.62 -2.15 -1.60
N THR A 343 -14.93 -2.54 -0.53
CA THR A 343 -15.55 -2.78 0.78
C THR A 343 -14.72 -2.21 1.93
N SER A 344 -15.38 -1.93 3.06
CA SER A 344 -14.71 -1.55 4.30
C SER A 344 -15.45 -2.11 5.51
N ARG A 345 -14.69 -2.63 6.48
CA ARG A 345 -15.24 -3.13 7.74
C ARG A 345 -15.80 -2.02 8.63
N ILE A 346 -15.30 -0.79 8.47
CA ILE A 346 -15.75 0.34 9.27
C ILE A 346 -16.97 1.07 8.69
N LEU A 347 -17.52 0.63 7.55
CA LEU A 347 -18.76 1.19 7.02
C LEU A 347 -19.96 0.65 7.82
N GLU A 348 -20.06 1.08 9.07
CA GLU A 348 -21.11 0.76 10.03
C GLU A 348 -21.60 2.03 10.69
N ALA A 349 -22.90 2.09 11.04
CA ALA A 349 -23.54 3.31 11.53
C ALA A 349 -22.93 3.89 12.81
N ASP A 350 -22.40 3.03 13.67
CA ASP A 350 -21.72 3.40 14.93
C ASP A 350 -20.31 3.97 14.73
N VAL A 351 -19.69 3.75 13.57
CA VAL A 351 -18.37 4.28 13.24
C VAL A 351 -18.46 5.53 12.36
N VAL A 352 -19.16 5.42 11.23
CA VAL A 352 -19.23 6.51 10.24
C VAL A 352 -20.39 7.49 10.52
N GLY A 353 -21.33 7.11 11.39
CA GLY A 353 -22.56 7.84 11.65
C GLY A 353 -23.73 7.37 10.78
N GLU A 354 -24.94 7.49 11.32
CA GLU A 354 -26.17 6.97 10.70
C GLU A 354 -26.41 7.57 9.30
N GLU A 355 -26.23 8.88 9.14
CA GLU A 355 -26.49 9.56 7.87
C GLU A 355 -25.53 9.07 6.77
N HIS A 356 -24.24 8.98 7.05
CA HIS A 356 -23.24 8.47 6.12
C HIS A 356 -23.55 7.02 5.72
N TYR A 357 -23.84 6.18 6.70
CA TYR A 357 -24.16 4.78 6.45
C TYR A 357 -25.38 4.61 5.54
N GLN A 358 -26.47 5.33 5.82
CA GLN A 358 -27.71 5.28 5.02
C GLN A 358 -27.48 5.76 3.59
N VAL A 359 -26.74 6.86 3.42
CA VAL A 359 -26.41 7.40 2.09
C VAL A 359 -25.55 6.39 1.31
N ALA A 360 -24.53 5.82 1.93
CA ALA A 360 -23.68 4.81 1.29
C ALA A 360 -24.47 3.59 0.84
N ARG A 361 -25.33 3.06 1.71
CA ARG A 361 -26.19 1.91 1.38
C ARG A 361 -27.15 2.22 0.24
N LYS A 362 -27.75 3.41 0.23
CA LYS A 362 -28.68 3.81 -0.84
C LYS A 362 -27.97 4.01 -2.17
N VAL A 363 -26.74 4.54 -2.16
CA VAL A 363 -25.90 4.63 -3.37
C VAL A 363 -25.61 3.23 -3.93
N GLN A 364 -25.21 2.29 -3.07
CA GLN A 364 -24.96 0.91 -3.49
C GLN A 364 -26.22 0.25 -4.08
N GLU A 365 -27.38 0.43 -3.43
CA GLU A 365 -28.66 -0.09 -3.90
C GLU A 365 -29.03 0.44 -5.30
N LEU A 366 -28.92 1.77 -5.50
CA LEU A 366 -29.21 2.39 -6.79
C LEU A 366 -28.26 1.92 -7.89
N LEU A 367 -26.98 1.81 -7.60
CA LEU A 367 -25.99 1.31 -8.56
C LEU A 367 -26.19 -0.17 -8.89
N GLN A 368 -26.52 -0.99 -7.90
CA GLN A 368 -26.83 -2.41 -8.10
C GLN A 368 -28.08 -2.57 -8.97
N ARG A 369 -29.16 -1.83 -8.65
CA ARG A 369 -30.39 -1.85 -9.44
C ARG A 369 -30.13 -1.40 -10.87
N TYR A 370 -29.32 -0.37 -11.06
CA TYR A 370 -28.93 0.10 -12.39
C TYR A 370 -28.20 -1.00 -13.19
N ASN A 371 -27.27 -1.74 -12.57
CA ASN A 371 -26.60 -2.85 -13.24
C ASN A 371 -27.57 -3.94 -13.69
N GLU A 372 -28.56 -4.28 -12.86
CA GLU A 372 -29.63 -5.24 -13.23
C GLU A 372 -30.50 -4.75 -14.42
N LEU A 373 -30.74 -3.44 -14.48
CA LEU A 373 -31.54 -2.85 -15.55
C LEU A 373 -30.78 -2.66 -16.88
N GLN A 374 -29.44 -2.68 -16.86
CA GLN A 374 -28.63 -2.44 -18.06
C GLN A 374 -28.94 -3.43 -19.19
N ASP A 375 -29.10 -4.71 -18.87
CA ASP A 375 -29.42 -5.75 -19.87
C ASP A 375 -30.82 -5.51 -20.47
N ILE A 376 -31.77 -5.10 -19.66
CA ILE A 376 -33.13 -4.75 -20.09
C ILE A 376 -33.09 -3.54 -21.03
N ILE A 377 -32.33 -2.49 -20.61
CA ILE A 377 -32.17 -1.27 -21.40
C ILE A 377 -31.53 -1.55 -22.76
N ALA A 378 -30.50 -2.43 -22.77
CA ALA A 378 -29.78 -2.79 -23.99
C ALA A 378 -30.67 -3.55 -25.02
N ILE A 379 -31.62 -4.34 -24.53
CA ILE A 379 -32.48 -5.17 -25.39
C ILE A 379 -33.77 -4.44 -25.76
N LEU A 380 -34.43 -3.81 -24.79
CA LEU A 380 -35.79 -3.28 -24.96
C LEU A 380 -35.82 -1.74 -25.04
N GLY A 381 -34.76 -1.07 -24.61
CA GLY A 381 -34.72 0.39 -24.54
C GLY A 381 -35.23 0.96 -23.20
N MET A 382 -34.99 2.27 -23.00
CA MET A 382 -35.42 2.99 -21.79
C MET A 382 -36.93 3.13 -21.66
N ASP A 383 -37.65 3.16 -22.79
CA ASP A 383 -39.09 3.43 -22.82
C ASP A 383 -39.93 2.32 -22.19
N GLU A 384 -39.39 1.09 -22.15
CA GLU A 384 -40.08 -0.07 -21.55
C GLU A 384 -39.94 -0.14 -20.01
N LEU A 385 -39.12 0.71 -19.42
CA LEU A 385 -39.00 0.81 -17.96
C LEU A 385 -40.19 1.57 -17.39
N ASP A 386 -40.61 1.20 -16.19
CA ASP A 386 -41.55 2.01 -15.39
C ASP A 386 -40.92 3.33 -14.91
N GLU A 387 -41.72 4.22 -14.38
CA GLU A 387 -41.24 5.55 -13.97
C GLU A 387 -40.27 5.51 -12.79
N ASP A 388 -40.40 4.53 -11.89
CA ASP A 388 -39.52 4.37 -10.73
C ASP A 388 -38.13 3.82 -11.18
N ASP A 389 -38.11 2.86 -12.10
CA ASP A 389 -36.88 2.34 -12.69
C ASP A 389 -36.19 3.41 -13.57
N LYS A 390 -36.93 4.22 -14.32
CA LYS A 390 -36.38 5.38 -15.05
C LYS A 390 -35.70 6.37 -14.10
N ALA A 391 -36.36 6.74 -13.01
CA ALA A 391 -35.79 7.64 -12.00
C ALA A 391 -34.52 7.05 -11.38
N THR A 392 -34.53 5.74 -11.08
CA THR A 392 -33.36 5.01 -10.60
C THR A 392 -32.20 5.09 -11.58
N VAL A 393 -32.43 4.84 -12.86
CA VAL A 393 -31.39 4.89 -13.91
C VAL A 393 -30.80 6.30 -14.02
N TYR A 394 -31.64 7.35 -14.04
CA TYR A 394 -31.14 8.72 -14.15
C TYR A 394 -30.30 9.13 -12.94
N ARG A 395 -30.73 8.79 -11.71
CA ARG A 395 -29.98 9.07 -10.50
C ARG A 395 -28.68 8.24 -10.44
N ALA A 396 -28.73 6.97 -10.80
CA ALA A 396 -27.55 6.10 -10.84
C ALA A 396 -26.47 6.61 -11.82
N ARG A 397 -26.85 7.10 -12.99
CA ARG A 397 -25.91 7.71 -13.95
C ARG A 397 -25.27 8.98 -13.40
N LYS A 398 -26.05 9.83 -12.71
CA LYS A 398 -25.53 11.02 -12.02
C LYS A 398 -24.56 10.62 -10.91
N ILE A 399 -24.90 9.59 -10.12
CA ILE A 399 -24.03 9.04 -9.06
C ILE A 399 -22.71 8.55 -9.67
N GLN A 400 -22.75 7.74 -10.73
CA GLN A 400 -21.53 7.25 -11.38
C GLN A 400 -20.61 8.40 -11.83
N LYS A 401 -21.18 9.43 -12.44
CA LYS A 401 -20.41 10.62 -12.86
C LYS A 401 -19.90 11.44 -11.67
N PHE A 402 -20.69 11.56 -10.61
CA PHE A 402 -20.30 12.29 -9.41
C PHE A 402 -19.23 11.55 -8.57
N LEU A 403 -19.09 10.23 -8.75
CA LEU A 403 -17.98 9.47 -8.18
C LEU A 403 -16.63 9.87 -8.79
N SER A 404 -16.61 10.41 -10.01
CA SER A 404 -15.39 10.99 -10.60
C SER A 404 -14.97 12.26 -9.87
N GLN A 405 -13.66 12.49 -9.83
CA GLN A 405 -13.09 13.63 -9.10
C GLN A 405 -11.77 14.06 -9.75
N PRO A 406 -11.52 15.36 -9.93
CA PRO A 406 -10.22 15.83 -10.40
C PRO A 406 -9.19 15.69 -9.29
N PHE A 407 -8.03 15.14 -9.62
CA PHE A 407 -6.91 14.92 -8.72
C PHE A 407 -5.85 16.01 -8.87
N HIS A 408 -5.20 16.40 -7.75
CA HIS A 408 -4.10 17.34 -7.74
C HIS A 408 -2.92 16.85 -8.60
N VAL A 409 -2.59 15.57 -8.48
CA VAL A 409 -1.49 14.95 -9.25
C VAL A 409 -1.77 14.85 -10.74
N ALA A 410 -3.02 15.00 -11.18
CA ALA A 410 -3.43 14.94 -12.57
C ALA A 410 -3.64 16.33 -13.23
N GLU A 411 -3.48 17.43 -12.51
CA GLU A 411 -3.74 18.79 -13.00
C GLU A 411 -2.97 19.11 -14.29
N ASN A 412 -1.69 18.73 -14.35
CA ASN A 412 -0.83 18.98 -15.50
C ASN A 412 -1.28 18.23 -16.77
N PHE A 413 -1.99 17.12 -16.62
CA PHE A 413 -2.47 16.29 -17.73
C PHE A 413 -3.91 16.64 -18.14
N THR A 414 -4.74 16.98 -17.17
CA THR A 414 -6.18 17.23 -17.40
C THR A 414 -6.49 18.71 -17.64
N GLY A 415 -5.64 19.60 -17.16
CA GLY A 415 -5.89 21.05 -17.14
C GLY A 415 -7.01 21.46 -16.16
N VAL A 416 -7.43 20.56 -15.29
CA VAL A 416 -8.48 20.80 -14.28
C VAL A 416 -7.82 20.78 -12.90
N PRO A 417 -8.01 21.85 -12.08
CA PRO A 417 -7.49 21.86 -10.71
C PRO A 417 -8.04 20.71 -9.89
N GLY A 418 -7.17 20.04 -9.11
CA GLY A 418 -7.55 18.99 -8.20
C GLY A 418 -8.39 19.53 -7.03
N VAL A 419 -9.20 18.68 -6.45
CA VAL A 419 -10.08 19.05 -5.33
C VAL A 419 -10.05 17.97 -4.27
N TYR A 420 -9.67 18.35 -3.05
CA TYR A 420 -9.93 17.57 -1.85
C TYR A 420 -11.38 17.76 -1.42
N VAL A 421 -12.13 16.68 -1.25
CA VAL A 421 -13.54 16.75 -0.85
C VAL A 421 -13.71 16.18 0.55
N PRO A 422 -14.02 16.99 1.57
CA PRO A 422 -14.29 16.49 2.91
C PRO A 422 -15.44 15.48 2.93
N VAL A 423 -15.37 14.47 3.82
CA VAL A 423 -16.39 13.43 3.96
C VAL A 423 -17.80 14.03 4.11
N ARG A 424 -17.94 15.08 4.91
CA ARG A 424 -19.21 15.77 5.11
C ARG A 424 -19.81 16.29 3.79
N GLU A 425 -18.99 16.89 2.93
CA GLU A 425 -19.43 17.39 1.63
C GLU A 425 -19.75 16.25 0.66
N THR A 426 -19.00 15.15 0.75
CA THR A 426 -19.29 13.93 -0.01
C THR A 426 -20.67 13.37 0.37
N VAL A 427 -20.94 13.16 1.65
CA VAL A 427 -22.24 12.65 2.13
C VAL A 427 -23.38 13.59 1.73
N ARG A 428 -23.22 14.90 1.94
CA ARG A 428 -24.20 15.93 1.54
C ARG A 428 -24.51 15.87 0.04
N GLY A 429 -23.50 15.74 -0.78
CA GLY A 429 -23.65 15.72 -2.24
C GLY A 429 -24.39 14.48 -2.74
N PHE A 430 -24.02 13.30 -2.28
CA PHE A 430 -24.71 12.07 -2.66
C PHE A 430 -26.13 12.01 -2.11
N LYS A 431 -26.37 12.51 -0.91
CA LYS A 431 -27.72 12.64 -0.34
C LYS A 431 -28.61 13.49 -1.22
N ALA A 432 -28.15 14.65 -1.66
CA ALA A 432 -28.94 15.53 -2.55
C ALA A 432 -29.33 14.83 -3.87
N ILE A 433 -28.46 13.98 -4.41
CA ILE A 433 -28.77 13.19 -5.61
C ILE A 433 -29.84 12.13 -5.31
N ILE A 434 -29.69 11.39 -4.19
CA ILE A 434 -30.60 10.32 -3.78
C ILE A 434 -32.00 10.88 -3.49
N ASP A 435 -32.08 12.01 -2.79
CA ASP A 435 -33.33 12.64 -2.38
C ASP A 435 -34.06 13.32 -3.56
N GLY A 436 -33.43 13.38 -4.74
CA GLY A 436 -34.01 13.94 -5.95
C GLY A 436 -33.87 15.44 -6.11
N GLU A 437 -33.18 16.14 -5.19
CA GLU A 437 -32.94 17.58 -5.28
C GLU A 437 -32.17 18.00 -6.55
N MET A 438 -31.47 17.04 -7.14
CA MET A 438 -30.63 17.23 -8.30
C MET A 438 -31.21 16.64 -9.60
N ASP A 439 -32.49 16.25 -9.61
CA ASP A 439 -33.10 15.58 -10.76
C ASP A 439 -33.18 16.49 -12.00
N ASP A 440 -33.37 17.79 -11.83
CA ASP A 440 -33.43 18.77 -12.92
C ASP A 440 -32.05 19.14 -13.54
N TYR A 441 -30.96 18.74 -12.91
CA TYR A 441 -29.62 19.07 -13.41
C TYR A 441 -29.12 18.09 -14.47
N PRO A 442 -28.41 18.58 -15.52
CA PRO A 442 -27.92 17.70 -16.58
C PRO A 442 -26.84 16.75 -16.09
N GLU A 443 -26.89 15.51 -16.55
CA GLU A 443 -25.97 14.44 -16.14
C GLU A 443 -24.49 14.82 -16.30
N LEU A 444 -24.11 15.53 -17.37
CA LEU A 444 -22.73 15.96 -17.61
C LEU A 444 -22.17 16.97 -16.59
N ALA A 445 -23.04 17.65 -15.86
CA ALA A 445 -22.63 18.58 -14.80
C ALA A 445 -21.96 17.86 -13.62
N PHE A 446 -22.30 16.59 -13.41
CA PHE A 446 -21.75 15.76 -12.31
C PHE A 446 -20.36 15.17 -12.60
N PHE A 447 -19.93 15.24 -13.85
CA PHE A 447 -18.67 14.62 -14.25
C PHE A 447 -17.46 15.47 -13.85
N ASN A 448 -16.48 14.84 -13.20
CA ASN A 448 -15.19 15.41 -12.83
C ASN A 448 -15.31 16.76 -12.08
N VAL A 449 -16.03 16.74 -10.98
CA VAL A 449 -16.24 17.88 -10.07
C VAL A 449 -15.94 17.47 -8.63
N GLY A 450 -15.74 18.44 -7.76
CA GLY A 450 -15.52 18.22 -6.34
C GLY A 450 -16.86 18.05 -5.59
N THR A 451 -17.47 19.16 -5.20
CA THR A 451 -18.67 19.18 -4.37
C THR A 451 -19.95 19.29 -5.20
N ILE A 452 -21.10 19.11 -4.54
CA ILE A 452 -22.42 19.30 -5.18
C ILE A 452 -22.66 20.77 -5.62
N ASP A 453 -22.02 21.72 -4.95
CA ASP A 453 -22.11 23.13 -5.33
C ASP A 453 -21.33 23.41 -6.63
N ASP A 454 -20.29 22.65 -6.90
CA ASP A 454 -19.57 22.72 -8.18
C ASP A 454 -20.40 22.15 -9.33
N VAL A 455 -21.26 21.15 -9.07
CA VAL A 455 -22.24 20.65 -10.03
C VAL A 455 -23.20 21.79 -10.45
N LYS A 456 -23.74 22.53 -9.48
CA LYS A 456 -24.65 23.66 -9.74
C LYS A 456 -23.99 24.72 -10.57
N LYS A 457 -22.77 25.16 -10.22
CA LYS A 457 -22.00 26.15 -10.99
C LYS A 457 -21.71 25.66 -12.41
N LYS A 458 -21.35 24.40 -12.56
CA LYS A 458 -21.08 23.82 -13.87
C LYS A 458 -22.33 23.74 -14.74
N ALA A 459 -23.46 23.38 -14.17
CA ALA A 459 -24.76 23.37 -14.87
C ALA A 459 -25.15 24.77 -15.34
N GLU A 460 -25.01 25.80 -14.49
CA GLU A 460 -25.25 27.20 -14.87
C GLU A 460 -24.36 27.63 -16.04
N ALA A 461 -23.07 27.28 -16.01
CA ALA A 461 -22.15 27.56 -17.10
C ALA A 461 -22.48 26.82 -18.40
N MET A 462 -23.11 25.65 -18.33
CA MET A 462 -23.58 24.90 -19.49
C MET A 462 -24.84 25.50 -20.11
N HIS A 463 -25.71 26.11 -19.31
CA HIS A 463 -26.91 26.81 -19.79
C HIS A 463 -26.61 28.20 -20.39
N ALA A 464 -25.47 28.80 -20.02
CA ALA A 464 -25.04 30.10 -20.51
C ALA A 464 -24.30 30.06 -21.86
N LYS A 465 -23.98 28.87 -22.35
CA LYS A 465 -23.42 28.62 -23.69
C LYS A 465 -24.47 28.13 -24.67
#